data_fa69a879fd1d7d3291d9badf4b2cde03
#
_entry.id   fa69a879fd1d7d3291d9badf4b2cde03
#
_cell.length_a   1.000
_cell.length_b   1.000
_cell.length_c   1.000
_cell.angle_alpha   90.00
_cell.angle_beta   90.00
_cell.angle_gamma   90.00
#
_symmetry.space_group_name_H-M   'P 1'
#
loop_
_entity.id
_entity.type
_entity.pdbx_description
1 polymer ?
#
loop_
_entity_poly.entity_id
_entity_poly.type
_entity_poly.pdbx_seq_one_letter_code
_entity_poly.pdbx_strand_id
1 'polypeptide(L)'
;MTVVPDVVSLVDVADDSTVSRTVLKGEGARLVLFSFDTGQELSEHTAAVPVLLQALDGLFEITADERTVDLRPGDVIHLGARLPHSVLAKEPGRLLLTMIDSRQLAALKPTH
;
A
#
# COMPACT_ATOMS: atom_id res chain seq x y z
N MET A 1 -9.09 14.32 -14.72
CA MET A 1 -9.43 12.98 -14.15
C MET A 1 -8.46 11.96 -14.71
N THR A 2 -7.92 11.11 -13.84
CA THR A 2 -7.00 10.04 -14.24
C THR A 2 -7.62 8.70 -13.87
N VAL A 3 -7.60 7.75 -14.79
CA VAL A 3 -8.12 6.41 -14.58
C VAL A 3 -6.99 5.41 -14.72
N VAL A 4 -6.88 4.49 -13.76
CA VAL A 4 -5.94 3.36 -13.83
C VAL A 4 -6.79 2.09 -13.94
N PRO A 5 -7.08 1.63 -15.17
CA PRO A 5 -7.94 0.47 -15.35
C PRO A 5 -7.20 -0.81 -14.99
N ASP A 6 -7.94 -1.76 -14.42
CA ASP A 6 -7.44 -3.11 -14.13
C ASP A 6 -6.08 -3.09 -13.40
N VAL A 7 -6.03 -2.34 -12.31
CA VAL A 7 -4.76 -2.10 -11.61
C VAL A 7 -4.08 -3.40 -11.17
N VAL A 8 -4.84 -4.42 -10.84
CA VAL A 8 -4.28 -5.72 -10.39
C VAL A 8 -3.42 -6.38 -11.47
N SER A 9 -3.70 -6.13 -12.74
CA SER A 9 -2.94 -6.73 -13.85
C SER A 9 -1.62 -6.05 -14.15
N LEU A 10 -1.32 -4.92 -13.50
CA LEU A 10 -0.13 -4.14 -13.84
C LEU A 10 1.18 -4.70 -13.27
N VAL A 11 1.10 -5.66 -12.37
CA VAL A 11 2.26 -6.39 -11.84
C VAL A 11 1.87 -7.86 -11.69
N ASP A 12 2.74 -8.76 -12.14
CA ASP A 12 2.58 -10.19 -11.93
C ASP A 12 3.32 -10.63 -10.68
N VAL A 13 2.83 -11.68 -10.01
CA VAL A 13 3.55 -12.33 -8.94
C VAL A 13 4.73 -13.10 -9.55
N ALA A 14 5.93 -12.81 -9.07
CA ALA A 14 7.14 -13.49 -9.52
C ALA A 14 7.65 -14.42 -8.43
N ASP A 15 8.19 -15.59 -8.84
CA ASP A 15 8.67 -16.60 -7.91
C ASP A 15 9.73 -16.03 -6.94
N ASP A 16 9.55 -16.31 -5.67
CA ASP A 16 10.47 -15.92 -4.58
C ASP A 16 10.81 -14.42 -4.57
N SER A 17 9.88 -13.58 -4.99
CA SER A 17 10.15 -12.17 -5.19
C SER A 17 9.05 -11.27 -4.65
N THR A 18 9.46 -10.05 -4.33
CA THR A 18 8.58 -8.90 -4.12
C THR A 18 8.88 -7.90 -5.24
N VAL A 19 7.86 -7.48 -5.96
CA VAL A 19 7.98 -6.53 -7.07
C VAL A 19 7.12 -5.33 -6.78
N SER A 20 7.58 -4.13 -7.12
CA SER A 20 6.80 -2.91 -6.95
C SER A 20 6.79 -2.09 -8.22
N ARG A 21 5.68 -1.38 -8.43
CA ARG A 21 5.52 -0.47 -9.56
C ARG A 21 4.67 0.72 -9.13
N THR A 22 5.15 1.93 -9.40
CA THR A 22 4.32 3.13 -9.25
C THR A 22 3.30 3.15 -10.40
N VAL A 23 2.02 3.10 -10.08
CA VAL A 23 0.95 3.04 -11.08
C VAL A 23 0.21 4.35 -11.23
N LEU A 24 0.39 5.29 -10.30
CA LEU A 24 -0.19 6.62 -10.38
C LEU A 24 0.66 7.61 -9.60
N LYS A 25 0.96 8.75 -10.22
CA LYS A 25 1.46 9.95 -9.55
C LYS A 25 0.44 11.05 -9.80
N GLY A 26 -0.45 11.24 -8.84
CA GLY A 26 -1.50 12.23 -8.94
C GLY A 26 -1.27 13.39 -7.98
N GLU A 27 -2.08 14.41 -8.11
CA GLU A 27 -2.12 15.48 -7.15
C GLU A 27 -2.68 14.96 -5.83
N GLY A 28 -1.90 15.09 -4.76
CA GLY A 28 -2.31 14.66 -3.42
C GLY A 28 -2.24 13.15 -3.16
N ALA A 29 -1.91 12.34 -4.16
CA ALA A 29 -1.86 10.89 -3.99
C ALA A 29 -0.86 10.23 -4.93
N ARG A 30 -0.21 9.19 -4.44
CA ARG A 30 0.69 8.34 -5.21
C ARG A 30 0.36 6.90 -4.91
N LEU A 31 0.15 6.10 -5.93
CA LEU A 31 -0.20 4.69 -5.80
C LEU A 31 0.97 3.83 -6.24
N VAL A 32 1.34 2.89 -5.36
CA VAL A 32 2.36 1.88 -5.64
C VAL A 32 1.71 0.51 -5.52
N LEU A 33 1.84 -0.28 -6.56
CA LEU A 33 1.34 -1.65 -6.58
C LEU A 33 2.51 -2.59 -6.29
N PHE A 34 2.31 -3.49 -5.33
CA PHE A 34 3.27 -4.54 -5.00
C PHE A 34 2.70 -5.90 -5.37
N SER A 35 3.55 -6.80 -5.80
CA SER A 35 3.24 -8.22 -5.83
C SER A 35 4.21 -8.97 -4.93
N PHE A 36 3.71 -9.99 -4.25
CA PHE A 36 4.49 -10.81 -3.32
C PHE A 36 4.24 -12.27 -3.60
N ASP A 37 5.30 -13.05 -3.68
CA ASP A 37 5.17 -14.50 -3.52
C ASP A 37 4.99 -14.84 -2.04
N THR A 38 4.50 -16.04 -1.76
CA THR A 38 4.30 -16.51 -0.38
C THR A 38 5.58 -16.38 0.41
N GLY A 39 5.48 -15.85 1.63
CA GLY A 39 6.60 -15.72 2.54
C GLY A 39 7.48 -14.51 2.31
N GLN A 40 7.28 -13.78 1.22
CA GLN A 40 7.99 -12.54 0.96
C GLN A 40 7.48 -11.43 1.88
N GLU A 41 8.36 -10.50 2.23
CA GLU A 41 8.02 -9.45 3.18
C GLU A 41 8.65 -8.11 2.81
N LEU A 42 8.03 -7.04 3.28
CA LEU A 42 8.65 -5.75 3.45
C LEU A 42 8.97 -5.60 4.93
N SER A 43 10.26 -5.55 5.27
CA SER A 43 10.71 -5.39 6.64
C SER A 43 10.24 -4.06 7.22
N GLU A 44 10.29 -3.94 8.55
CA GLU A 44 9.82 -2.74 9.22
C GLU A 44 10.47 -1.49 8.65
N HIS A 45 9.63 -0.53 8.31
CA HIS A 45 10.02 0.75 7.73
C HIS A 45 8.96 1.80 8.04
N THR A 46 9.23 3.05 7.69
CA THR A 46 8.31 4.16 7.88
C THR A 46 8.08 4.88 6.56
N ALA A 47 6.93 5.53 6.44
CA ALA A 47 6.68 6.48 5.35
C ALA A 47 6.54 7.88 5.94
N ALA A 48 7.02 8.88 5.20
CA ALA A 48 6.95 10.27 5.64
C ALA A 48 5.53 10.84 5.62
N VAL A 49 4.61 10.18 4.91
CA VAL A 49 3.22 10.60 4.74
C VAL A 49 2.29 9.47 5.17
N PRO A 50 1.01 9.77 5.48
CA PRO A 50 0.05 8.71 5.74
C PRO A 50 -0.12 7.80 4.54
N VAL A 51 -0.43 6.53 4.80
CA VAL A 51 -0.65 5.54 3.73
C VAL A 51 -1.92 4.75 3.98
N LEU A 52 -2.53 4.30 2.89
CA LEU A 52 -3.59 3.30 2.90
C LEU A 52 -3.05 2.02 2.29
N LEU A 53 -3.35 0.89 2.89
CA LEU A 53 -3.01 -0.43 2.38
C LEU A 53 -4.28 -1.17 2.02
N GLN A 54 -4.34 -1.75 0.83
CA GLN A 54 -5.45 -2.56 0.35
C GLN A 54 -4.91 -3.81 -0.33
N ALA A 55 -5.40 -4.98 0.07
CA ALA A 55 -5.11 -6.20 -0.66
C ALA A 55 -6.03 -6.27 -1.89
N LEU A 56 -5.47 -6.48 -3.07
CA LEU A 56 -6.25 -6.71 -4.28
C LEU A 56 -6.53 -8.21 -4.46
N ASP A 57 -5.59 -9.04 -4.09
CA ASP A 57 -5.73 -10.48 -3.96
C ASP A 57 -4.73 -10.99 -2.92
N GLY A 58 -4.81 -12.27 -2.57
CA GLY A 58 -3.92 -12.87 -1.59
C GLY A 58 -4.30 -12.57 -0.14
N LEU A 59 -3.37 -12.82 0.76
CA LEU A 59 -3.52 -12.59 2.19
C LEU A 59 -2.23 -12.03 2.74
N PHE A 60 -2.32 -10.91 3.46
CA PHE A 60 -1.17 -10.24 4.04
C PHE A 60 -1.32 -10.11 5.54
N GLU A 61 -0.21 -10.19 6.23
CA GLU A 61 -0.11 -9.91 7.66
C GLU A 61 0.60 -8.57 7.82
N ILE A 62 -0.08 -7.62 8.45
CA ILE A 62 0.43 -6.26 8.66
C ILE A 62 0.72 -6.09 10.14
N THR A 63 1.94 -5.68 10.45
CA THR A 63 2.35 -5.38 11.83
C THR A 63 2.65 -3.89 11.95
N ALA A 64 1.97 -3.23 12.88
CA ALA A 64 2.17 -1.83 13.21
C ALA A 64 1.57 -1.55 14.59
N ASP A 65 2.14 -0.57 15.30
CA ASP A 65 1.60 -0.11 16.58
C ASP A 65 1.40 -1.27 17.58
N GLU A 66 2.37 -2.17 17.63
CA GLU A 66 2.38 -3.37 18.49
C GLU A 66 1.19 -4.32 18.22
N ARG A 67 0.59 -4.23 17.05
CA ARG A 67 -0.51 -5.09 16.62
C ARG A 67 -0.15 -5.78 15.31
N THR A 68 -0.64 -6.99 15.17
CA THR A 68 -0.56 -7.75 13.93
C THR A 68 -1.97 -8.10 13.48
N VAL A 69 -2.32 -7.75 12.26
CA VAL A 69 -3.65 -8.01 11.69
C VAL A 69 -3.53 -8.62 10.31
N ASP A 70 -4.52 -9.41 9.92
CA ASP A 70 -4.65 -9.90 8.57
C ASP A 70 -5.34 -8.85 7.70
N LEU A 71 -4.83 -8.69 6.48
CA LEU A 71 -5.43 -7.86 5.45
C LEU A 71 -5.86 -8.73 4.29
N ARG A 72 -7.15 -8.76 4.01
CA ARG A 72 -7.79 -9.55 2.93
C ARG A 72 -8.34 -8.63 1.86
N PRO A 73 -8.59 -9.15 0.66
CA PRO A 73 -9.28 -8.35 -0.36
C PRO A 73 -10.57 -7.77 0.18
N GLY A 74 -10.76 -6.48 -0.03
CA GLY A 74 -11.90 -5.73 0.52
C GLY A 74 -11.62 -4.98 1.81
N ASP A 75 -10.55 -5.33 2.52
CA ASP A 75 -10.13 -4.61 3.73
C ASP A 75 -9.25 -3.43 3.35
N VAL A 76 -9.25 -2.41 4.20
CA VAL A 76 -8.34 -1.28 4.07
C VAL A 76 -7.75 -0.94 5.43
N ILE A 77 -6.44 -0.63 5.44
CA ILE A 77 -5.72 -0.19 6.63
C ILE A 77 -5.19 1.22 6.37
N HIS A 78 -5.36 2.09 7.35
CA HIS A 78 -4.73 3.41 7.35
C HIS A 78 -3.59 3.40 8.37
N LEU A 79 -2.41 3.86 7.93
CA LEU A 79 -1.25 4.05 8.79
C LEU A 79 -0.86 5.52 8.78
N GLY A 80 -0.75 6.12 9.96
CA GLY A 80 -0.32 7.50 10.10
C GLY A 80 1.11 7.71 9.62
N ALA A 81 1.48 8.96 9.36
CA ALA A 81 2.82 9.30 8.94
C ALA A 81 3.84 8.82 9.99
N ARG A 82 4.94 8.25 9.52
CA ARG A 82 6.09 7.79 10.32
C ARG A 82 5.79 6.64 11.28
N LEU A 83 4.64 6.01 11.18
CA LEU A 83 4.34 4.82 11.99
C LEU A 83 5.12 3.63 11.43
N PRO A 84 6.02 2.99 12.21
CA PRO A 84 6.74 1.81 11.75
C PRO A 84 5.79 0.67 11.45
N HIS A 85 5.98 0.00 10.33
CA HIS A 85 5.12 -1.10 9.91
C HIS A 85 5.88 -2.08 9.03
N SER A 86 5.39 -3.32 8.99
CA SER A 86 5.92 -4.39 8.15
C SER A 86 4.77 -5.15 7.49
N VAL A 87 5.10 -5.82 6.39
CA VAL A 87 4.14 -6.59 5.59
C VAL A 87 4.72 -7.97 5.34
N LEU A 88 3.93 -9.01 5.60
CA LEU A 88 4.28 -10.39 5.27
C LEU A 88 3.18 -10.99 4.39
N ALA A 89 3.55 -11.54 3.24
CA ALA A 89 2.60 -12.25 2.39
C ALA A 89 2.42 -13.68 2.90
N LYS A 90 1.24 -14.00 3.39
CA LYS A 90 0.87 -15.37 3.79
C LYS A 90 0.45 -16.21 2.59
N GLU A 91 -0.07 -15.58 1.56
CA GLU A 91 -0.41 -16.15 0.27
C GLU A 91 0.11 -15.24 -0.83
N PRO A 92 0.38 -15.75 -2.03
CA PRO A 92 0.78 -14.88 -3.13
C PRO A 92 -0.31 -13.87 -3.42
N GLY A 93 0.07 -12.62 -3.66
CA GLY A 93 -0.94 -11.60 -3.92
C GLY A 93 -0.38 -10.24 -4.24
N ARG A 94 -1.30 -9.32 -4.47
CA ARG A 94 -1.00 -7.94 -4.82
C ARG A 94 -1.57 -6.99 -3.78
N LEU A 95 -0.73 -6.05 -3.37
CA LEU A 95 -1.04 -5.05 -2.36
C LEU A 95 -0.96 -3.68 -3.02
N LEU A 96 -2.01 -2.89 -2.86
CA LEU A 96 -2.02 -1.50 -3.31
C LEU A 96 -1.74 -0.58 -2.13
N LEU A 97 -0.69 0.22 -2.26
CA LEU A 97 -0.30 1.23 -1.28
C LEU A 97 -0.62 2.60 -1.85
N THR A 98 -1.44 3.37 -1.14
CA THR A 98 -1.74 4.75 -1.48
C THR A 98 -1.01 5.66 -0.51
N MET A 99 -0.07 6.46 -1.02
CA MET A 99 0.61 7.50 -0.24
C MET A 99 -0.18 8.79 -0.39
N ILE A 100 -0.56 9.38 0.75
CA ILE A 100 -1.37 10.60 0.78
C ILE A 100 -0.43 11.78 1.03
N ASP A 101 -0.38 12.71 0.08
CA ASP A 101 0.40 13.93 0.30
C ASP A 101 -0.41 14.90 1.15
N SER A 102 -0.28 14.76 2.47
CA SER A 102 -1.01 15.59 3.42
C SER A 102 -0.66 17.06 3.33
N ARG A 103 0.52 17.39 2.81
CA ARG A 103 0.90 18.80 2.60
C ARG A 103 0.09 19.41 1.47
N GLN A 104 -0.12 18.68 0.38
CA GLN A 104 -1.00 19.12 -0.70
C GLN A 104 -2.44 19.25 -0.23
N LEU A 105 -2.93 18.29 0.55
CA LEU A 105 -4.27 18.36 1.11
C LEU A 105 -4.42 19.55 2.05
N ALA A 106 -3.41 19.85 2.86
CA ALA A 106 -3.43 21.02 3.74
C ALA A 106 -3.46 22.33 2.93
N ALA A 107 -2.75 22.39 1.80
CA ALA A 107 -2.75 23.55 0.92
C ALA A 107 -4.09 23.76 0.22
N LEU A 108 -4.88 22.71 0.04
CA LEU A 108 -6.20 22.77 -0.57
C LEU A 108 -7.31 23.08 0.43
N LYS A 109 -7.02 23.14 1.72
CA LYS A 109 -8.01 23.52 2.72
C LYS A 109 -8.54 24.91 2.43
N PRO A 110 -9.86 25.07 2.40
CA PRO A 110 -10.42 26.40 2.21
C PRO A 110 -10.01 27.30 3.36
N THR A 111 -9.62 28.49 3.00
CA THR A 111 -9.41 29.55 3.97
C THR A 111 -10.75 30.21 4.21
N HIS A 112 -11.33 29.94 5.31
CA HIS A 112 -12.58 30.61 5.67
C HIS A 112 -12.44 31.42 6.87
#